data_95899d1cf27fdbf630f18cf10825fc30
#
_entry.id   95899d1cf27fdbf630f18cf10825fc30
#
_cell.length_a   1.000
_cell.length_b   1.000
_cell.length_c   1.000
_cell.angle_alpha   90.00
_cell.angle_beta   90.00
_cell.angle_gamma   90.00
#
_symmetry.space_group_name_H-M   'P 1'
#
loop_
_entity.id
_entity.type
_entity.pdbx_description
1 polymer ?
#
loop_
_entity_poly.entity_id
_entity_poly.type
_entity_poly.pdbx_seq_one_letter_code
_entity_poly.pdbx_strand_id
1 'polypeptide(L)'
;LIIIDDPLNPKQAESDVERATANNWMDVTLSTRKVNKEMTPTILVMQRLHEDDCTGNWLKKRKDTIHHICLPATLTKDVNPIEVKENYIDGYLDPIRLSQKALTEAKQVLGSYGYAGQFDQIPAPEDGGIWQRWIIPIKRDNIPLLIDNGTDWDLAYTKEDKNSASAFITSGKFENDMYITDIGFDWLEFPKLIEYMQKQVPTHYIEAKASGKSAKQSLSQLGINSVEIKVDVGDKIGRTKLMTPFAEAGRVYCDERLLDKLY
;
A
#
# COMPACT_ATOMS: atom_id res chain seq x y z
N LEU A 1 -26.03 22.69 -11.05
CA LEU A 1 -25.23 21.49 -11.20
C LEU A 1 -23.84 21.71 -10.64
N ILE A 2 -23.36 20.79 -9.82
CA ILE A 2 -21.95 20.70 -9.38
C ILE A 2 -21.42 19.36 -9.93
N ILE A 3 -20.27 19.40 -10.58
CA ILE A 3 -19.54 18.19 -11.03
C ILE A 3 -18.20 18.17 -10.31
N ILE A 4 -17.87 17.03 -9.73
CA ILE A 4 -16.61 16.76 -9.04
C ILE A 4 -15.96 15.61 -9.79
N ASP A 5 -14.75 15.83 -10.28
CA ASP A 5 -14.01 14.88 -11.08
C ASP A 5 -12.70 14.56 -10.37
N ASP A 6 -12.46 13.29 -10.06
CA ASP A 6 -11.28 12.73 -9.38
C ASP A 6 -10.76 13.60 -8.20
N PRO A 7 -11.56 13.80 -7.13
CA PRO A 7 -11.18 14.67 -6.00
C PRO A 7 -9.98 14.16 -5.19
N LEU A 8 -9.55 12.92 -5.42
CA LEU A 8 -8.37 12.29 -4.85
C LEU A 8 -7.56 11.60 -5.95
N ASN A 9 -6.26 11.77 -5.94
CA ASN A 9 -5.37 10.93 -6.74
C ASN A 9 -4.94 9.67 -5.95
N PRO A 10 -4.38 8.62 -6.60
CA PRO A 10 -3.99 7.38 -5.93
C PRO A 10 -3.05 7.58 -4.73
N LYS A 11 -2.10 8.53 -4.81
CA LYS A 11 -1.17 8.81 -3.72
C LYS A 11 -1.88 9.44 -2.51
N GLN A 12 -2.78 10.37 -2.75
CA GLN A 12 -3.58 11.01 -1.70
C GLN A 12 -4.55 10.02 -1.04
N ALA A 13 -5.09 9.09 -1.82
CA ALA A 13 -6.00 8.08 -1.30
C ALA A 13 -5.38 7.13 -0.27
N GLU A 14 -4.04 7.03 -0.22
CA GLU A 14 -3.32 6.23 0.78
C GLU A 14 -3.20 6.94 2.14
N SER A 15 -3.34 8.26 2.17
CA SER A 15 -3.20 9.06 3.39
C SER A 15 -4.55 9.29 4.06
N ASP A 16 -4.69 8.86 5.33
CA ASP A 16 -5.89 9.12 6.14
C ASP A 16 -6.21 10.62 6.21
N VAL A 17 -5.18 11.45 6.34
CA VAL A 17 -5.31 12.91 6.44
C VAL A 17 -5.82 13.50 5.13
N GLU A 18 -5.30 13.07 3.99
CA GLU A 18 -5.73 13.56 2.68
C GLU A 18 -7.15 13.10 2.36
N ARG A 19 -7.49 11.83 2.65
CA ARG A 19 -8.88 11.34 2.52
C ARG A 19 -9.84 12.11 3.38
N ALA A 20 -9.50 12.32 4.66
CA ALA A 20 -10.33 13.12 5.57
C ALA A 20 -10.48 14.56 5.09
N THR A 21 -9.43 15.16 4.54
CA THR A 21 -9.45 16.54 4.00
C THR A 21 -10.39 16.63 2.79
N ALA A 22 -10.26 15.71 1.82
CA ALA A 22 -11.13 15.69 0.65
C ALA A 22 -12.60 15.43 1.02
N ASN A 23 -12.86 14.47 1.91
CA ASN A 23 -14.20 14.16 2.40
C ASN A 23 -14.83 15.36 3.12
N ASN A 24 -14.07 16.04 3.99
CA ASN A 24 -14.55 17.23 4.70
C ASN A 24 -14.81 18.39 3.73
N TRP A 25 -13.96 18.59 2.73
CA TRP A 25 -14.18 19.60 1.70
C TRP A 25 -15.49 19.35 0.93
N MET A 26 -15.77 18.09 0.55
CA MET A 26 -17.02 17.72 -0.10
C MET A 26 -18.25 17.92 0.80
N ASP A 27 -18.16 17.52 2.05
CA ASP A 27 -19.29 17.56 2.96
C ASP A 27 -19.57 18.97 3.49
N VAL A 28 -18.55 19.77 3.76
CA VAL A 28 -18.67 21.10 4.37
C VAL A 28 -18.63 22.21 3.33
N THR A 29 -17.56 22.26 2.52
CA THR A 29 -17.35 23.39 1.59
C THR A 29 -18.29 23.34 0.40
N LEU A 30 -18.36 22.19 -0.30
CA LEU A 30 -19.22 22.08 -1.48
C LEU A 30 -20.71 22.16 -1.16
N SER A 31 -21.14 21.63 -0.02
CA SER A 31 -22.53 21.68 0.38
C SER A 31 -23.06 23.12 0.49
N THR A 32 -22.19 24.06 0.88
CA THR A 32 -22.54 25.50 0.99
C THR A 32 -22.53 26.24 -0.33
N ARG A 33 -21.94 25.69 -1.39
CA ARG A 33 -21.85 26.32 -2.73
C ARG A 33 -23.10 26.13 -3.59
N LYS A 34 -24.06 25.32 -3.15
CA LYS A 34 -25.30 25.11 -3.88
C LYS A 34 -26.15 26.36 -3.83
N VAL A 35 -26.53 26.91 -4.99
CA VAL A 35 -27.44 28.05 -5.13
C VAL A 35 -28.80 27.69 -4.54
N ASN A 36 -29.30 26.51 -4.86
CA ASN A 36 -30.51 25.93 -4.27
C ASN A 36 -30.13 24.56 -3.68
N LYS A 37 -30.21 24.43 -2.35
CA LYS A 37 -29.76 23.22 -1.65
C LYS A 37 -30.57 21.97 -2.01
N GLU A 38 -31.84 22.12 -2.33
CA GLU A 38 -32.76 21.03 -2.64
C GLU A 38 -32.68 20.65 -4.11
N MET A 39 -32.57 21.63 -5.00
CA MET A 39 -32.69 21.45 -6.45
C MET A 39 -31.34 21.30 -7.19
N THR A 40 -30.24 21.74 -6.58
CA THR A 40 -28.93 21.66 -7.25
C THR A 40 -28.34 20.27 -7.15
N PRO A 41 -28.31 19.48 -8.25
CA PRO A 41 -27.70 18.17 -8.23
C PRO A 41 -26.19 18.27 -8.10
N THR A 42 -25.59 17.26 -7.49
CA THR A 42 -24.13 17.09 -7.40
C THR A 42 -23.77 15.73 -7.99
N ILE A 43 -22.83 15.72 -8.92
CA ILE A 43 -22.33 14.51 -9.58
C ILE A 43 -20.87 14.34 -9.14
N LEU A 44 -20.53 13.17 -8.61
CA LEU A 44 -19.17 12.74 -8.34
C LEU A 44 -18.79 11.68 -9.35
N VAL A 45 -17.70 11.91 -10.06
CA VAL A 45 -17.07 10.96 -10.98
C VAL A 45 -15.67 10.66 -10.45
N MET A 46 -15.35 9.41 -10.20
CA MET A 46 -14.01 9.00 -9.79
C MET A 46 -13.80 7.49 -9.89
N GLN A 47 -12.57 7.09 -9.99
CA GLN A 47 -12.16 5.70 -9.75
C GLN A 47 -12.21 5.40 -8.24
N ARG A 48 -12.45 4.14 -7.87
CA ARG A 48 -12.33 3.73 -6.47
C ARG A 48 -10.86 3.52 -6.13
N LEU A 49 -10.41 4.16 -5.08
CA LEU A 49 -9.00 4.15 -4.67
C LEU A 49 -8.81 3.59 -3.26
N HIS A 50 -9.83 3.74 -2.42
CA HIS A 50 -9.85 3.28 -1.03
C HIS A 50 -11.29 3.07 -0.56
N GLU A 51 -11.53 2.21 0.44
CA GLU A 51 -12.88 2.02 0.97
C GLU A 51 -13.48 3.29 1.58
N ASP A 52 -12.62 4.18 2.13
CA ASP A 52 -12.97 5.48 2.69
C ASP A 52 -12.67 6.65 1.74
N ASP A 53 -12.58 6.40 0.43
CA ASP A 53 -12.51 7.47 -0.57
C ASP A 53 -13.81 8.29 -0.61
N CYS A 54 -13.86 9.31 -1.45
CA CYS A 54 -15.01 10.20 -1.50
C CYS A 54 -16.32 9.48 -1.85
N THR A 55 -16.27 8.50 -2.75
CA THR A 55 -17.43 7.65 -3.07
C THR A 55 -17.81 6.80 -1.86
N GLY A 56 -16.85 6.13 -1.22
CA GLY A 56 -17.09 5.32 -0.02
C GLY A 56 -17.71 6.12 1.13
N ASN A 57 -17.22 7.35 1.37
CA ASN A 57 -17.78 8.26 2.36
C ASN A 57 -19.24 8.61 2.05
N TRP A 58 -19.56 8.90 0.79
CA TRP A 58 -20.94 9.20 0.39
C TRP A 58 -21.86 7.97 0.47
N LEU A 59 -21.38 6.79 0.06
CA LEU A 59 -22.14 5.54 0.17
C LEU A 59 -22.47 5.22 1.65
N LYS A 60 -21.53 5.46 2.57
CA LYS A 60 -21.75 5.28 4.01
C LYS A 60 -22.76 6.28 4.58
N LYS A 61 -22.66 7.55 4.21
CA LYS A 61 -23.47 8.64 4.81
C LYS A 61 -24.80 8.89 4.15
N ARG A 62 -24.95 8.60 2.87
CA ARG A 62 -26.06 9.06 2.01
C ARG A 62 -26.68 7.96 1.15
N LYS A 63 -26.50 6.69 1.52
CA LYS A 63 -26.92 5.53 0.72
C LYS A 63 -28.32 5.66 0.14
N ASP A 64 -29.28 6.16 0.91
CA ASP A 64 -30.68 6.24 0.53
C ASP A 64 -31.03 7.45 -0.35
N THR A 65 -30.10 8.37 -0.56
CA THR A 65 -30.33 9.65 -1.26
C THR A 65 -29.45 9.84 -2.49
N ILE A 66 -28.59 8.87 -2.81
CA ILE A 66 -27.70 8.93 -3.97
C ILE A 66 -28.07 7.88 -5.02
N HIS A 67 -27.88 8.23 -6.29
CA HIS A 67 -27.83 7.26 -7.37
C HIS A 67 -26.39 6.84 -7.59
N HIS A 68 -26.07 5.62 -7.21
CA HIS A 68 -24.74 5.05 -7.39
C HIS A 68 -24.66 4.31 -8.73
N ILE A 69 -23.74 4.76 -9.58
CA ILE A 69 -23.39 4.06 -10.83
C ILE A 69 -22.01 3.47 -10.63
N CYS A 70 -21.88 2.15 -10.77
CA CYS A 70 -20.64 1.40 -10.64
C CYS A 70 -20.36 0.64 -11.93
N LEU A 71 -19.25 0.97 -12.58
CA LEU A 71 -18.86 0.45 -13.89
C LEU A 71 -17.47 -0.19 -13.83
N PRO A 72 -17.35 -1.43 -13.34
CA PRO A 72 -16.10 -2.19 -13.45
C PRO A 72 -15.66 -2.34 -14.92
N ALA A 73 -14.35 -2.47 -15.15
CA ALA A 73 -13.81 -2.66 -16.50
C ALA A 73 -14.30 -3.94 -17.17
N THR A 74 -14.60 -4.96 -16.38
CA THR A 74 -15.19 -6.22 -16.84
C THR A 74 -16.57 -6.45 -16.22
N LEU A 75 -17.42 -7.21 -16.92
CA LEU A 75 -18.77 -7.54 -16.46
C LEU A 75 -18.71 -8.41 -15.20
N THR A 76 -19.17 -7.85 -14.08
CA THR A 76 -19.26 -8.54 -12.80
C THR A 76 -20.65 -8.41 -12.15
N LYS A 77 -20.83 -9.04 -10.99
CA LYS A 77 -22.05 -8.86 -10.17
C LYS A 77 -22.22 -7.41 -9.68
N ASP A 78 -21.11 -6.65 -9.56
CA ASP A 78 -21.04 -5.32 -8.95
C ASP A 78 -21.41 -4.19 -9.89
N VAL A 79 -21.68 -4.49 -11.16
CA VAL A 79 -22.23 -3.50 -12.12
C VAL A 79 -23.56 -2.97 -11.59
N ASN A 80 -23.64 -1.66 -11.43
CA ASN A 80 -24.83 -0.98 -10.92
C ASN A 80 -25.09 0.33 -11.68
N PRO A 81 -26.32 0.66 -12.09
CA PRO A 81 -27.51 -0.19 -12.01
C PRO A 81 -27.42 -1.41 -12.96
N ILE A 82 -28.23 -2.43 -12.69
CA ILE A 82 -28.15 -3.74 -13.39
C ILE A 82 -28.40 -3.64 -14.89
N GLU A 83 -29.22 -2.67 -15.32
CA GLU A 83 -29.59 -2.42 -16.72
C GLU A 83 -28.35 -2.05 -17.55
N VAL A 84 -27.34 -1.46 -16.94
CA VAL A 84 -26.10 -1.07 -17.64
C VAL A 84 -25.28 -2.28 -18.10
N LYS A 85 -25.54 -3.47 -17.56
CA LYS A 85 -24.87 -4.71 -17.99
C LYS A 85 -25.05 -4.99 -19.48
N GLU A 86 -26.17 -4.58 -20.08
CA GLU A 86 -26.45 -4.75 -21.50
C GLU A 86 -25.48 -3.96 -22.39
N ASN A 87 -24.81 -2.95 -21.86
CA ASN A 87 -23.84 -2.15 -22.62
C ASN A 87 -22.43 -2.77 -22.66
N TYR A 88 -22.20 -3.84 -21.91
CA TYR A 88 -20.89 -4.52 -21.92
C TYR A 88 -20.80 -5.39 -23.20
N ILE A 89 -19.73 -5.21 -23.95
CA ILE A 89 -19.47 -5.94 -25.20
C ILE A 89 -18.42 -7.02 -24.89
N ASP A 90 -18.75 -8.28 -25.15
CA ASP A 90 -17.89 -9.44 -24.88
C ASP A 90 -17.37 -9.49 -23.43
N GLY A 91 -18.16 -8.97 -22.47
CA GLY A 91 -17.80 -8.90 -21.06
C GLY A 91 -16.91 -7.72 -20.66
N TYR A 92 -16.66 -6.76 -21.56
CA TYR A 92 -15.86 -5.56 -21.29
C TYR A 92 -16.72 -4.30 -21.38
N LEU A 93 -16.43 -3.33 -20.50
CA LEU A 93 -17.09 -2.00 -20.55
C LEU A 93 -16.75 -1.25 -21.85
N ASP A 94 -15.50 -1.30 -22.26
CA ASP A 94 -15.00 -0.71 -23.51
C ASP A 94 -13.88 -1.62 -24.08
N PRO A 95 -14.20 -2.59 -24.94
CA PRO A 95 -13.21 -3.55 -25.44
C PRO A 95 -12.09 -2.92 -26.28
N ILE A 96 -12.28 -1.70 -26.77
CA ILE A 96 -11.25 -0.97 -27.52
C ILE A 96 -10.19 -0.39 -26.57
N ARG A 97 -10.62 0.33 -25.55
CA ARG A 97 -9.71 0.96 -24.57
C ARG A 97 -9.30 0.02 -23.44
N LEU A 98 -10.22 -0.87 -23.02
CA LEU A 98 -10.05 -1.81 -21.92
C LEU A 98 -10.01 -3.25 -22.44
N SER A 99 -9.17 -3.49 -23.47
CA SER A 99 -8.97 -4.84 -23.99
C SER A 99 -8.33 -5.75 -22.94
N GLN A 100 -8.48 -7.07 -23.09
CA GLN A 100 -7.86 -8.04 -22.19
C GLN A 100 -6.35 -7.79 -22.01
N LYS A 101 -5.66 -7.46 -23.10
CA LYS A 101 -4.23 -7.12 -23.04
C LYS A 101 -3.97 -5.89 -22.17
N ALA A 102 -4.71 -4.81 -22.40
CA ALA A 102 -4.57 -3.56 -21.63
C ALA A 102 -4.85 -3.78 -20.13
N LEU A 103 -5.89 -4.57 -19.81
CA LEU A 103 -6.23 -4.89 -18.42
C LEU A 103 -5.18 -5.79 -17.76
N THR A 104 -4.59 -6.73 -18.50
CA THR A 104 -3.49 -7.57 -18.00
C THR A 104 -2.27 -6.73 -17.69
N GLU A 105 -1.88 -5.82 -18.59
CA GLU A 105 -0.77 -4.88 -18.37
C GLU A 105 -1.03 -3.94 -17.17
N ALA A 106 -2.25 -3.40 -17.07
CA ALA A 106 -2.65 -2.57 -15.94
C ALA A 106 -2.55 -3.34 -14.61
N LYS A 107 -2.98 -4.59 -14.56
CA LYS A 107 -2.89 -5.44 -13.38
C LYS A 107 -1.44 -5.73 -12.98
N GLN A 108 -0.55 -5.96 -13.95
CA GLN A 108 0.88 -6.14 -13.70
C GLN A 108 1.55 -4.90 -13.09
N VAL A 109 1.12 -3.70 -13.54
CA VAL A 109 1.67 -2.43 -13.05
C VAL A 109 1.13 -2.05 -11.68
N LEU A 110 -0.18 -2.21 -11.48
CA LEU A 110 -0.87 -1.76 -10.27
C LEU A 110 -0.87 -2.79 -9.14
N GLY A 111 -0.59 -4.07 -9.46
CA GLY A 111 -0.85 -5.19 -8.57
C GLY A 111 -2.35 -5.43 -8.35
N SER A 112 -2.68 -6.55 -7.71
CA SER A 112 -4.09 -6.94 -7.50
C SER A 112 -4.89 -5.91 -6.71
N TYR A 113 -4.30 -5.30 -5.69
CA TYR A 113 -4.98 -4.31 -4.86
C TYR A 113 -5.33 -3.03 -5.63
N GLY A 114 -4.36 -2.43 -6.33
CA GLY A 114 -4.59 -1.22 -7.12
C GLY A 114 -5.56 -1.46 -8.27
N TYR A 115 -5.44 -2.62 -8.92
CA TYR A 115 -6.33 -3.04 -10.00
C TYR A 115 -7.77 -3.25 -9.50
N ALA A 116 -7.95 -3.94 -8.38
CA ALA A 116 -9.27 -4.17 -7.78
C ALA A 116 -10.00 -2.85 -7.49
N GLY A 117 -9.31 -1.84 -6.98
CA GLY A 117 -9.88 -0.51 -6.79
C GLY A 117 -10.24 0.17 -8.09
N GLN A 118 -9.25 0.41 -8.94
CA GLN A 118 -9.39 1.31 -10.10
C GLN A 118 -10.17 0.67 -11.26
N PHE A 119 -10.04 -0.63 -11.48
CA PHE A 119 -10.66 -1.33 -12.62
C PHE A 119 -11.86 -2.20 -12.21
N ASP A 120 -11.79 -2.88 -11.05
CA ASP A 120 -12.92 -3.70 -10.58
C ASP A 120 -13.90 -2.89 -9.72
N GLN A 121 -13.54 -1.64 -9.34
CA GLN A 121 -14.33 -0.76 -8.46
C GLN A 121 -14.55 -1.33 -7.05
N ILE A 122 -13.67 -2.26 -6.63
CA ILE A 122 -13.66 -2.91 -5.32
C ILE A 122 -12.37 -2.50 -4.60
N PRO A 123 -12.36 -1.38 -3.83
CA PRO A 123 -11.13 -0.82 -3.23
C PRO A 123 -10.58 -1.65 -2.06
N ALA A 124 -11.37 -2.59 -1.55
CA ALA A 124 -10.94 -3.58 -0.55
C ALA A 124 -11.23 -4.97 -1.10
N PRO A 125 -10.24 -5.73 -1.58
CA PRO A 125 -10.42 -7.10 -2.04
C PRO A 125 -10.99 -7.98 -0.91
N GLU A 126 -11.85 -8.96 -1.28
CA GLU A 126 -12.46 -9.89 -0.31
C GLU A 126 -11.41 -10.64 0.54
N ASP A 127 -10.21 -10.86 -0.01
CA ASP A 127 -9.09 -11.53 0.68
C ASP A 127 -8.38 -10.63 1.72
N GLY A 128 -8.82 -9.39 1.89
CA GLY A 128 -8.34 -8.43 2.89
C GLY A 128 -6.87 -8.07 2.74
N GLY A 129 -6.50 -6.85 3.12
CA GLY A 129 -5.12 -6.41 3.24
C GLY A 129 -4.35 -6.18 1.94
N ILE A 130 -3.36 -5.29 2.05
CA ILE A 130 -2.46 -4.92 0.96
C ILE A 130 -1.45 -6.02 0.68
N TRP A 131 -1.09 -6.76 1.73
CA TRP A 131 -0.08 -7.80 1.69
C TRP A 131 -0.74 -9.17 1.86
N GLN A 132 -0.74 -9.96 0.78
CA GLN A 132 -1.23 -11.32 0.78
C GLN A 132 -0.07 -12.32 0.97
N ARG A 133 -0.37 -13.61 1.07
CA ARG A 133 0.65 -14.66 1.22
C ARG A 133 1.37 -14.97 -0.09
N TRP A 134 2.01 -13.94 -0.67
CA TRP A 134 2.79 -14.08 -1.91
C TRP A 134 4.24 -14.49 -1.69
N ILE A 135 4.71 -14.44 -0.44
CA ILE A 135 6.10 -14.79 -0.12
C ILE A 135 6.26 -16.29 -0.19
N ILE A 136 7.22 -16.74 -0.98
CA ILE A 136 7.46 -18.16 -1.23
C ILE A 136 8.37 -18.71 -0.13
N PRO A 137 7.93 -19.77 0.60
CA PRO A 137 8.78 -20.44 1.58
C PRO A 137 9.94 -21.15 0.89
N ILE A 138 11.13 -21.01 1.45
CA ILE A 138 12.33 -21.72 1.00
C ILE A 138 13.08 -22.31 2.18
N LYS A 139 13.59 -23.54 2.05
CA LYS A 139 14.49 -24.12 3.07
C LYS A 139 15.79 -23.36 3.09
N ARG A 140 16.33 -23.13 4.29
CA ARG A 140 17.57 -22.36 4.46
C ARG A 140 18.72 -22.89 3.62
N ASP A 141 18.86 -24.19 3.53
CA ASP A 141 19.94 -24.85 2.78
C ASP A 141 19.81 -24.68 1.25
N ASN A 142 18.62 -24.24 0.78
CA ASN A 142 18.34 -23.97 -0.62
C ASN A 142 18.49 -22.47 -0.98
N ILE A 143 18.78 -21.61 0.00
CA ILE A 143 19.02 -20.19 -0.26
C ILE A 143 20.35 -20.05 -1.00
N PRO A 144 20.38 -19.44 -2.19
CA PRO A 144 21.60 -19.29 -2.97
C PRO A 144 22.58 -18.33 -2.28
N LEU A 145 23.80 -18.23 -2.83
CA LEU A 145 24.75 -17.21 -2.40
C LEU A 145 24.20 -15.82 -2.80
N LEU A 146 23.80 -15.05 -1.80
CA LEU A 146 23.16 -13.76 -2.00
C LEU A 146 24.19 -12.65 -2.22
N ILE A 147 23.85 -11.70 -3.07
CA ILE A 147 24.52 -10.42 -3.24
C ILE A 147 23.70 -9.32 -2.59
N ASP A 148 24.32 -8.16 -2.37
CA ASP A 148 23.66 -6.97 -1.76
C ASP A 148 22.95 -7.31 -0.43
N ASN A 149 23.59 -8.15 0.39
CA ASN A 149 23.07 -8.51 1.71
C ASN A 149 23.05 -7.28 2.63
N GLY A 150 22.00 -7.17 3.40
CA GLY A 150 21.89 -6.12 4.41
C GLY A 150 20.70 -6.30 5.32
N THR A 151 20.63 -5.45 6.32
CA THR A 151 19.56 -5.45 7.31
C THR A 151 18.86 -4.10 7.31
N ASP A 152 17.58 -4.09 6.96
CA ASP A 152 16.71 -2.93 6.99
C ASP A 152 16.08 -2.78 8.37
N TRP A 153 16.07 -1.55 8.89
CA TRP A 153 15.62 -1.23 10.23
C TRP A 153 14.48 -0.21 10.25
N ASP A 154 13.42 -0.52 10.99
CA ASP A 154 12.40 0.43 11.46
C ASP A 154 12.62 0.65 12.96
N LEU A 155 13.23 1.79 13.32
CA LEU A 155 13.65 2.08 14.68
C LEU A 155 12.59 2.87 15.44
N ALA A 156 12.13 2.35 16.57
CA ALA A 156 11.35 3.09 17.56
C ALA A 156 12.25 4.06 18.35
N TYR A 157 11.73 5.27 18.68
CA TYR A 157 12.60 6.36 19.14
C TYR A 157 12.52 6.72 20.62
N THR A 158 11.40 6.50 21.33
CA THR A 158 11.24 7.12 22.65
C THR A 158 10.65 6.23 23.72
N LYS A 159 10.96 6.58 25.00
CA LYS A 159 10.31 6.02 26.19
C LYS A 159 8.80 6.27 26.23
N GLU A 160 8.31 7.26 25.49
CA GLU A 160 6.88 7.59 25.38
C GLU A 160 6.18 6.66 24.39
N ASP A 161 6.90 6.13 23.40
CA ASP A 161 6.45 5.05 22.52
C ASP A 161 6.60 3.66 23.16
N LYS A 162 6.14 3.51 24.39
CA LYS A 162 6.18 2.23 25.13
C LYS A 162 5.56 1.05 24.41
N ASN A 163 4.90 1.28 23.28
CA ASN A 163 4.20 0.28 22.47
C ASN A 163 4.87 -0.02 21.12
N SER A 164 5.97 0.67 20.76
CA SER A 164 6.62 0.44 19.47
C SER A 164 7.95 -0.30 19.64
N ALA A 165 8.04 -1.48 19.03
CA ALA A 165 9.31 -2.23 18.94
C ALA A 165 10.19 -1.66 17.81
N SER A 166 11.51 -1.77 17.97
CA SER A 166 12.42 -1.70 16.83
C SER A 166 12.39 -3.03 16.09
N ALA A 167 12.19 -2.99 14.78
CA ALA A 167 12.09 -4.17 13.95
C ALA A 167 13.16 -4.18 12.86
N PHE A 168 13.52 -5.37 12.39
CA PHE A 168 14.44 -5.53 11.28
C PHE A 168 14.07 -6.70 10.36
N ILE A 169 14.50 -6.58 9.12
CA ILE A 169 14.51 -7.65 8.13
C ILE A 169 15.90 -7.72 7.51
N THR A 170 16.52 -8.90 7.53
CA THR A 170 17.75 -9.15 6.79
C THR A 170 17.40 -9.82 5.47
N SER A 171 17.87 -9.25 4.38
CA SER A 171 17.62 -9.75 3.04
C SER A 171 18.83 -9.64 2.14
N GLY A 172 18.78 -10.31 1.00
CA GLY A 172 19.74 -10.20 -0.06
C GLY A 172 19.14 -10.58 -1.39
N LYS A 173 19.89 -10.42 -2.46
CA LYS A 173 19.45 -10.70 -3.83
C LYS A 173 20.20 -11.86 -4.45
N PHE A 174 19.49 -12.61 -5.24
CA PHE A 174 20.08 -13.54 -6.21
C PHE A 174 19.35 -13.38 -7.54
N GLU A 175 20.08 -13.05 -8.59
CA GLU A 175 19.51 -12.65 -9.88
C GLU A 175 18.53 -11.47 -9.72
N ASN A 176 17.26 -11.72 -10.02
CA ASN A 176 16.21 -10.72 -9.92
C ASN A 176 15.29 -10.92 -8.71
N ASP A 177 15.57 -11.86 -7.81
CA ASP A 177 14.73 -12.25 -6.71
C ASP A 177 15.32 -11.81 -5.36
N MET A 178 14.43 -11.57 -4.40
CA MET A 178 14.77 -11.19 -3.03
C MET A 178 14.59 -12.38 -2.09
N TYR A 179 15.53 -12.56 -1.18
CA TYR A 179 15.52 -13.61 -0.17
C TYR A 179 15.58 -13.00 1.22
N ILE A 180 14.57 -13.26 2.04
CA ILE A 180 14.52 -12.87 3.44
C ILE A 180 15.14 -13.97 4.27
N THR A 181 16.22 -13.66 4.99
CA THR A 181 17.05 -14.62 5.72
C THR A 181 16.97 -14.49 7.23
N ASP A 182 16.53 -13.34 7.74
CA ASP A 182 16.25 -13.14 9.16
C ASP A 182 15.22 -12.03 9.36
N ILE A 183 14.44 -12.13 10.46
CA ILE A 183 13.42 -11.17 10.87
C ILE A 183 13.39 -11.13 12.39
N GLY A 184 13.36 -9.94 12.95
CA GLY A 184 13.18 -9.79 14.37
C GLY A 184 12.61 -8.43 14.77
N PHE A 185 12.15 -8.37 15.99
CA PHE A 185 11.71 -7.14 16.63
C PHE A 185 11.93 -7.24 18.14
N ASP A 186 12.21 -6.12 18.78
CA ASP A 186 12.36 -6.06 20.22
C ASP A 186 12.16 -4.61 20.74
N TRP A 187 11.84 -4.49 22.02
CA TRP A 187 11.68 -3.22 22.74
C TRP A 187 12.96 -2.87 23.48
N LEU A 188 13.95 -2.33 22.76
CA LEU A 188 15.29 -2.11 23.27
C LEU A 188 15.55 -0.63 23.57
N GLU A 189 16.17 -0.37 24.71
CA GLU A 189 16.81 0.92 24.98
C GLU A 189 17.98 1.13 24.03
N PHE A 190 18.29 2.39 23.68
CA PHE A 190 19.24 2.73 22.62
C PHE A 190 20.61 2.03 22.71
N PRO A 191 21.29 1.93 23.89
CA PRO A 191 22.55 1.20 23.97
C PRO A 191 22.43 -0.28 23.61
N LYS A 192 21.37 -0.94 24.10
CA LYS A 192 21.10 -2.36 23.80
C LYS A 192 20.70 -2.56 22.34
N LEU A 193 20.00 -1.57 21.76
CA LEU A 193 19.67 -1.59 20.33
C LEU A 193 20.94 -1.60 19.48
N ILE A 194 21.93 -0.78 19.79
CA ILE A 194 23.23 -0.77 19.09
C ILE A 194 23.95 -2.11 19.23
N GLU A 195 23.97 -2.70 20.43
CA GLU A 195 24.53 -4.05 20.64
C GLU A 195 23.78 -5.12 19.85
N TYR A 196 22.47 -4.97 19.69
CA TYR A 196 21.64 -5.89 18.93
C TYR A 196 21.91 -5.75 17.42
N MET A 197 22.04 -4.51 16.94
CA MET A 197 22.39 -4.22 15.55
C MET A 197 23.76 -4.78 15.16
N GLN A 198 24.76 -4.75 16.07
CA GLN A 198 26.09 -5.31 15.82
C GLN A 198 26.08 -6.81 15.49
N LYS A 199 25.06 -7.53 15.93
CA LYS A 199 24.92 -8.98 15.70
C LYS A 199 24.27 -9.32 14.37
N GLN A 200 23.71 -8.32 13.72
CA GLN A 200 23.01 -8.51 12.43
C GLN A 200 23.96 -8.31 11.25
N VAL A 201 23.53 -8.79 10.09
CA VAL A 201 24.30 -8.69 8.85
C VAL A 201 24.45 -7.21 8.43
N PRO A 202 25.69 -6.67 8.31
CA PRO A 202 25.89 -5.38 7.68
C PRO A 202 25.74 -5.52 6.16
N THR A 203 25.33 -4.52 5.41
CA THR A 203 25.12 -3.11 5.70
C THR A 203 23.78 -2.89 6.41
N HIS A 204 23.74 -1.96 7.35
CA HIS A 204 22.49 -1.57 7.98
C HIS A 204 21.85 -0.43 7.21
N TYR A 205 20.62 -0.61 6.76
CA TYR A 205 19.80 0.39 6.11
C TYR A 205 18.81 0.97 7.13
N ILE A 206 18.87 2.29 7.35
CA ILE A 206 18.17 2.95 8.45
C ILE A 206 17.40 4.15 7.91
N GLU A 207 16.12 4.26 8.23
CA GLU A 207 15.30 5.39 7.81
C GLU A 207 15.84 6.72 8.37
N ALA A 208 15.88 7.78 7.53
CA ALA A 208 16.42 9.11 7.85
C ALA A 208 15.56 9.92 8.84
N LYS A 209 15.17 9.30 9.97
CA LYS A 209 14.52 9.95 11.11
C LYS A 209 15.51 10.24 12.23
N ALA A 210 15.09 10.99 13.24
CA ALA A 210 16.00 11.40 14.33
C ALA A 210 16.73 10.22 15.00
N SER A 211 16.04 9.10 15.26
CA SER A 211 16.62 7.84 15.78
C SER A 211 17.65 7.24 14.82
N GLY A 212 17.34 7.23 13.54
CA GLY A 212 18.25 6.70 12.53
C GLY A 212 19.57 7.43 12.46
N LYS A 213 19.57 8.75 12.60
CA LYS A 213 20.82 9.56 12.62
C LYS A 213 21.72 9.20 13.81
N SER A 214 21.13 9.06 14.99
CA SER A 214 21.88 8.68 16.19
C SER A 214 22.42 7.25 16.09
N ALA A 215 21.62 6.31 15.59
CA ALA A 215 22.05 4.93 15.37
C ALA A 215 23.18 4.85 14.34
N LYS A 216 23.06 5.53 13.21
CA LYS A 216 24.11 5.62 12.18
C LYS A 216 25.42 6.16 12.75
N GLN A 217 25.36 7.23 13.54
CA GLN A 217 26.56 7.81 14.17
C GLN A 217 27.24 6.82 15.11
N SER A 218 26.47 6.12 15.95
CA SER A 218 27.01 5.11 16.87
C SER A 218 27.62 3.91 16.13
N LEU A 219 26.95 3.39 15.09
CA LEU A 219 27.49 2.31 14.26
C LEU A 219 28.76 2.72 13.53
N SER A 220 28.83 3.95 13.02
CA SER A 220 30.03 4.47 12.36
C SER A 220 31.22 4.57 13.32
N GLN A 221 31.00 4.94 14.58
CA GLN A 221 32.07 4.94 15.61
C GLN A 221 32.59 3.53 15.90
N LEU A 222 31.77 2.51 15.68
CA LEU A 222 32.13 1.10 15.85
C LEU A 222 32.69 0.47 14.57
N GLY A 223 32.88 1.25 13.50
CA GLY A 223 33.37 0.76 12.21
C GLY A 223 32.35 -0.07 11.43
N ILE A 224 31.07 0.00 11.79
CA ILE A 224 30.00 -0.78 11.15
C ILE A 224 29.37 0.05 10.03
N ASN A 225 29.26 -0.57 8.84
CA ASN A 225 28.67 0.08 7.67
C ASN A 225 27.16 0.27 7.84
N SER A 226 26.71 1.51 7.64
CA SER A 226 25.29 1.87 7.70
C SER A 226 24.94 2.96 6.69
N VAL A 227 23.80 2.81 6.05
CA VAL A 227 23.28 3.70 5.03
C VAL A 227 21.97 4.31 5.52
N GLU A 228 21.88 5.63 5.43
CA GLU A 228 20.65 6.35 5.72
C GLU A 228 19.75 6.33 4.47
N ILE A 229 18.54 5.79 4.62
CA ILE A 229 17.55 5.75 3.55
C ILE A 229 16.63 6.96 3.71
N LYS A 230 16.58 7.80 2.68
CA LYS A 230 15.55 8.83 2.57
C LYS A 230 14.28 8.20 2.01
N VAL A 231 13.20 8.36 2.74
CA VAL A 231 11.90 7.87 2.30
C VAL A 231 11.13 9.05 1.72
N ASP A 232 11.20 9.19 0.41
CA ASP A 232 10.57 10.30 -0.33
C ASP A 232 9.15 9.97 -0.82
N VAL A 233 8.68 8.75 -0.66
CA VAL A 233 7.42 8.27 -1.25
C VAL A 233 6.42 7.87 -0.17
N GLY A 234 5.45 8.75 0.07
CA GLY A 234 4.22 8.43 0.79
C GLY A 234 4.38 7.89 2.22
N ASP A 235 3.29 7.40 2.77
CA ASP A 235 3.26 6.70 4.04
C ASP A 235 3.69 5.21 3.88
N LYS A 236 3.70 4.46 4.98
CA LYS A 236 4.08 3.02 4.98
C LYS A 236 3.19 2.19 4.04
N ILE A 237 1.92 2.52 3.96
CA ILE A 237 0.93 1.83 3.12
C ILE A 237 1.25 2.01 1.64
N GLY A 238 1.50 3.25 1.20
CA GLY A 238 1.85 3.55 -0.19
C GLY A 238 3.12 2.82 -0.63
N ARG A 239 4.14 2.75 0.22
CA ARG A 239 5.37 1.99 -0.05
C ARG A 239 5.13 0.48 -0.16
N THR A 240 4.32 -0.06 0.74
CA THR A 240 3.92 -1.47 0.70
C THR A 240 3.25 -1.81 -0.62
N LYS A 241 2.31 -0.98 -1.09
CA LYS A 241 1.61 -1.16 -2.36
C LYS A 241 2.55 -1.15 -3.58
N LEU A 242 3.61 -0.35 -3.56
CA LEU A 242 4.61 -0.34 -4.64
C LEU A 242 5.38 -1.68 -4.75
N MET A 243 5.48 -2.42 -3.65
CA MET A 243 6.19 -3.69 -3.61
C MET A 243 5.30 -4.91 -3.87
N THR A 244 3.97 -4.77 -3.79
CA THR A 244 3.06 -5.90 -3.97
C THR A 244 3.16 -6.56 -5.36
N PRO A 245 3.28 -5.83 -6.49
CA PRO A 245 3.43 -6.47 -7.80
C PRO A 245 4.68 -7.36 -7.90
N PHE A 246 5.76 -6.98 -7.22
CA PHE A 246 6.99 -7.74 -7.20
C PHE A 246 6.83 -9.06 -6.41
N ALA A 247 6.18 -9.00 -5.25
CA ALA A 247 5.89 -10.17 -4.44
C ALA A 247 4.84 -11.09 -5.10
N GLU A 248 3.78 -10.51 -5.68
CA GLU A 248 2.74 -11.22 -6.41
C GLU A 248 3.29 -11.98 -7.64
N ALA A 249 4.34 -11.44 -8.27
CA ALA A 249 5.06 -12.12 -9.34
C ALA A 249 5.92 -13.32 -8.87
N GLY A 250 5.88 -13.68 -7.57
CA GLY A 250 6.61 -14.81 -7.01
C GLY A 250 8.11 -14.59 -6.89
N ARG A 251 8.54 -13.34 -6.69
CA ARG A 251 9.95 -12.94 -6.68
C ARG A 251 10.49 -12.62 -5.28
N VAL A 252 9.75 -12.98 -4.23
CA VAL A 252 10.16 -12.83 -2.84
C VAL A 252 10.11 -14.19 -2.15
N TYR A 253 11.26 -14.61 -1.65
CA TYR A 253 11.44 -15.85 -0.91
C TYR A 253 11.75 -15.55 0.56
N CYS A 254 11.30 -16.42 1.45
CA CYS A 254 11.61 -16.32 2.87
C CYS A 254 12.00 -17.67 3.44
N ASP A 255 13.02 -17.69 4.29
CA ASP A 255 13.34 -18.86 5.09
C ASP A 255 12.05 -19.37 5.78
N GLU A 256 11.67 -20.62 5.51
CA GLU A 256 10.39 -21.19 5.98
C GLU A 256 10.19 -21.09 7.50
N ARG A 257 11.30 -21.04 8.28
CA ARG A 257 11.28 -20.92 9.73
C ARG A 257 10.88 -19.53 10.23
N LEU A 258 10.84 -18.52 9.34
CA LEU A 258 10.53 -17.14 9.66
C LEU A 258 9.11 -16.73 9.26
N LEU A 259 8.37 -17.59 8.56
CA LEU A 259 7.04 -17.25 8.03
C LEU A 259 6.04 -16.82 9.11
N ASP A 260 6.05 -17.50 10.27
CA ASP A 260 5.17 -17.14 11.39
C ASP A 260 5.48 -15.76 12.01
N LYS A 261 6.63 -15.17 11.67
CA LYS A 261 6.97 -13.79 12.09
C LYS A 261 6.55 -12.74 11.08
N LEU A 262 6.20 -13.15 9.85
CA LEU A 262 5.76 -12.28 8.77
C LEU A 262 4.24 -12.09 8.74
N TYR A 263 3.49 -13.07 9.14
CA TYR A 263 2.04 -13.13 9.16
C TYR A 263 1.51 -13.33 10.58
#